data_2f08c2dabe862c9876293e077ee679cf
#
_entry.id   2f08c2dabe862c9876293e077ee679cf
#
_cell.length_a   1.000
_cell.length_b   1.000
_cell.length_c   1.000
_cell.angle_alpha   90.00
_cell.angle_beta   90.00
_cell.angle_gamma   90.00
#
_symmetry.space_group_name_H-M   'P 1'
#
loop_
_entity.id
_entity.type
_entity.pdbx_description
1 polymer ?
#
loop_
_entity_poly.entity_id
_entity_poly.type
_entity_poly.pdbx_seq_one_letter_code
_entity_poly.pdbx_strand_id
1 'polypeptide(L)'
;MIQLVQNGGPSQMDLFDPKPMLAKYAGQPHPDGVEIHQPGNKNTLLPTPFEFSRHGECGMDISEVLPRHAEIVDKLCFVRSMHTEHNNHLEGLNMLLTCKIFPGRPVMGSWISYALGTENQSLPSYVVLRDPKGYTVGGKQLWANGFLPALYQGVEFSMSGSPVHHLEPARQMPPGVQRAGLDYLARINKLHLERHPGETDLESRIENFELAARMQVEALDVLDVDSELPETKKLYGIDDPVRGPYGRRCLLARRLVEAGVRFVQVTTKPGQPWDHHNKIKQGLPVIATETDQGSAALVKDLDQRGLLDETIVMWAGEFGRLPTTQGSDGRDHNRNAFTIWFAGGGFKPGLIYGETDDFGYKSIVDRVSVPDMIATVLHQLGLDHRRTQYPHGGRMETPSDVTVTGARVIGDLVSNEVMAV
;
A
#
# COMPACT_ATOMS: atom_id res chain seq x y z
N MET A 1 4.08 9.79 -0.51
CA MET A 1 4.23 8.32 -0.39
C MET A 1 3.15 7.62 -1.17
N ILE A 2 3.47 6.48 -1.84
CA ILE A 2 2.52 5.63 -2.54
C ILE A 2 2.58 4.21 -1.96
N GLN A 3 1.44 3.68 -1.52
CA GLN A 3 1.32 2.32 -1.01
C GLN A 3 0.56 1.45 -2.00
N LEU A 4 1.22 0.42 -2.55
CA LEU A 4 0.65 -0.60 -3.43
C LEU A 4 0.21 -1.80 -2.59
N VAL A 5 -1.05 -1.86 -2.21
CA VAL A 5 -1.62 -2.94 -1.39
C VAL A 5 -1.92 -4.15 -2.25
N GLN A 6 -1.20 -5.25 -1.99
CA GLN A 6 -1.28 -6.51 -2.71
C GLN A 6 -2.12 -7.51 -1.91
N ASN A 7 -3.40 -7.26 -1.80
CA ASN A 7 -4.31 -8.06 -0.98
C ASN A 7 -4.46 -9.51 -1.47
N GLY A 8 -4.36 -10.44 -0.54
CA GLY A 8 -4.46 -11.86 -0.78
C GLY A 8 -3.20 -12.66 -0.43
N GLY A 9 -2.19 -12.05 0.19
CA GLY A 9 -0.98 -12.73 0.66
C GLY A 9 -0.12 -13.30 -0.47
N PRO A 10 0.63 -12.46 -1.21
CA PRO A 10 1.55 -12.90 -2.25
C PRO A 10 2.56 -13.92 -1.75
N SER A 11 2.78 -15.00 -2.52
CA SER A 11 3.71 -16.07 -2.15
C SER A 11 5.16 -15.62 -2.32
N GLN A 12 5.88 -15.42 -1.21
CA GLN A 12 7.28 -15.01 -1.22
C GLN A 12 8.17 -15.97 -2.01
N MET A 13 7.97 -17.28 -1.83
CA MET A 13 8.82 -18.31 -2.46
C MET A 13 8.50 -18.56 -3.94
N ASP A 14 7.37 -18.05 -4.43
CA ASP A 14 7.00 -18.14 -5.85
C ASP A 14 7.26 -16.85 -6.62
N LEU A 15 7.64 -15.75 -5.92
CA LEU A 15 7.88 -14.44 -6.51
C LEU A 15 9.31 -13.91 -6.32
N PHE A 16 9.87 -14.00 -5.08
CA PHE A 16 11.08 -13.25 -4.70
C PHE A 16 12.12 -14.06 -3.89
N ASP A 17 11.76 -15.21 -3.34
CA ASP A 17 12.60 -15.96 -2.41
C ASP A 17 12.58 -17.47 -2.72
N PRO A 18 13.14 -17.89 -3.89
CA PRO A 18 13.15 -19.29 -4.29
C PRO A 18 13.91 -20.16 -3.29
N LYS A 19 13.35 -21.34 -3.00
CA LYS A 19 13.91 -22.27 -2.00
C LYS A 19 14.25 -23.62 -2.65
N PRO A 20 15.54 -23.87 -2.99
CA PRO A 20 15.98 -25.13 -3.59
C PRO A 20 15.60 -26.38 -2.76
N MET A 21 15.49 -26.22 -1.44
CA MET A 21 15.11 -27.33 -0.55
C MET A 21 13.67 -27.80 -0.78
N LEU A 22 12.78 -26.94 -1.28
CA LEU A 22 11.42 -27.36 -1.66
C LEU A 22 11.42 -28.35 -2.83
N ALA A 23 12.31 -28.14 -3.81
CA ALA A 23 12.45 -29.07 -4.92
C ALA A 23 13.14 -30.39 -4.48
N LYS A 24 14.17 -30.29 -3.64
CA LYS A 24 14.91 -31.46 -3.13
C LYS A 24 14.05 -32.40 -2.30
N TYR A 25 13.13 -31.83 -1.49
CA TYR A 25 12.26 -32.60 -0.58
C TYR A 25 10.78 -32.58 -1.02
N ALA A 26 10.52 -32.38 -2.31
CA ALA A 26 9.18 -32.31 -2.86
C ALA A 26 8.31 -33.53 -2.45
N GLY A 27 7.11 -33.24 -1.98
CA GLY A 27 6.16 -34.27 -1.53
C GLY A 27 6.44 -34.90 -0.16
N GLN A 28 7.56 -34.58 0.48
CA GLN A 28 7.84 -35.01 1.86
C GLN A 28 7.22 -34.04 2.87
N PRO A 29 6.91 -34.49 4.10
CA PRO A 29 6.48 -33.60 5.16
C PRO A 29 7.56 -32.55 5.49
N HIS A 30 7.11 -31.35 5.92
CA HIS A 30 8.04 -30.37 6.49
C HIS A 30 8.68 -30.96 7.76
N PRO A 31 10.03 -30.90 7.94
CA PRO A 31 10.72 -31.60 9.02
C PRO A 31 10.23 -31.18 10.41
N ASP A 32 9.97 -29.90 10.63
CA ASP A 32 9.51 -29.36 11.93
C ASP A 32 7.97 -29.19 11.99
N GLY A 33 7.24 -29.57 10.94
CA GLY A 33 5.85 -29.25 10.76
C GLY A 33 5.60 -27.77 10.45
N VAL A 34 4.37 -27.42 10.12
CA VAL A 34 3.92 -26.05 9.86
C VAL A 34 2.63 -25.77 10.63
N GLU A 35 2.39 -24.49 10.95
CA GLU A 35 1.12 -24.03 11.50
C GLU A 35 0.08 -24.01 10.36
N ILE A 36 -0.82 -24.98 10.36
CA ILE A 36 -1.89 -25.07 9.35
C ILE A 36 -3.00 -24.11 9.76
N HIS A 37 -3.38 -23.23 8.82
CA HIS A 37 -4.46 -22.26 9.05
C HIS A 37 -5.80 -22.78 8.52
N GLN A 38 -5.82 -23.42 7.35
CA GLN A 38 -7.05 -23.85 6.71
C GLN A 38 -7.08 -25.35 6.42
N PRO A 39 -8.27 -25.96 6.34
CA PRO A 39 -8.41 -27.36 5.94
C PRO A 39 -7.81 -27.66 4.56
N GLY A 40 -7.43 -28.90 4.35
CA GLY A 40 -6.90 -29.36 3.06
C GLY A 40 -5.40 -29.17 2.88
N ASN A 41 -4.68 -28.63 3.86
CA ASN A 41 -3.22 -28.64 3.87
C ASN A 41 -2.72 -30.07 4.12
N LYS A 42 -1.87 -30.57 3.22
CA LYS A 42 -1.33 -31.94 3.25
C LYS A 42 -0.03 -32.06 4.05
N ASN A 43 0.50 -30.93 4.55
CA ASN A 43 1.80 -30.83 5.20
C ASN A 43 2.96 -31.44 4.36
N THR A 44 2.84 -31.44 3.04
CA THR A 44 3.88 -31.91 2.12
C THR A 44 4.49 -30.74 1.38
N LEU A 45 5.81 -30.68 1.31
CA LEU A 45 6.56 -29.62 0.66
C LEU A 45 6.19 -29.48 -0.83
N LEU A 46 5.86 -28.29 -1.26
CA LEU A 46 5.50 -27.94 -2.62
C LEU A 46 6.61 -27.09 -3.24
N PRO A 47 7.36 -27.58 -4.22
CA PRO A 47 8.29 -26.75 -4.98
C PRO A 47 7.55 -25.64 -5.74
N THR A 48 8.24 -24.55 -6.01
CA THR A 48 7.70 -23.52 -6.91
C THR A 48 7.54 -24.11 -8.33
N PRO A 49 6.42 -23.83 -9.00
CA PRO A 49 6.24 -24.26 -10.39
C PRO A 49 6.81 -23.27 -11.41
N PHE A 50 7.51 -22.20 -10.95
CA PHE A 50 8.02 -21.11 -11.77
C PHE A 50 9.54 -21.12 -11.82
N GLU A 51 10.07 -20.62 -12.93
CA GLU A 51 11.50 -20.41 -13.11
C GLU A 51 11.93 -19.09 -12.46
N PHE A 52 13.17 -19.07 -11.97
CA PHE A 52 13.80 -17.90 -11.38
C PHE A 52 15.13 -17.60 -12.09
N SER A 53 15.40 -16.32 -12.21
CA SER A 53 16.71 -15.84 -12.65
C SER A 53 17.15 -14.62 -11.85
N ARG A 54 18.47 -14.42 -11.80
CA ARG A 54 19.08 -13.27 -11.14
C ARG A 54 19.08 -12.07 -12.05
N HIS A 55 18.70 -10.93 -11.50
CA HIS A 55 18.57 -9.68 -12.23
C HIS A 55 19.28 -8.54 -11.51
N GLY A 56 19.66 -7.53 -12.31
CA GLY A 56 20.35 -6.34 -11.86
C GLY A 56 21.76 -6.59 -11.33
N GLU A 57 22.41 -5.53 -10.89
CA GLU A 57 23.72 -5.60 -10.23
C GLU A 57 23.59 -6.17 -8.80
N CYS A 58 22.44 -5.97 -8.16
CA CYS A 58 22.14 -6.54 -6.84
C CYS A 58 21.97 -8.07 -6.85
N GLY A 59 21.76 -8.68 -8.03
CA GLY A 59 21.63 -10.13 -8.18
C GLY A 59 20.37 -10.72 -7.54
N MET A 60 19.27 -9.95 -7.46
CA MET A 60 18.00 -10.41 -6.90
C MET A 60 17.37 -11.50 -7.76
N ASP A 61 16.97 -12.59 -7.12
CA ASP A 61 16.17 -13.64 -7.75
C ASP A 61 14.74 -13.17 -7.96
N ILE A 62 14.27 -13.14 -9.21
CA ILE A 62 12.89 -12.79 -9.58
C ILE A 62 12.28 -13.92 -10.39
N SER A 63 11.05 -14.24 -10.06
CA SER A 63 10.23 -15.21 -10.79
C SER A 63 9.90 -14.73 -12.20
N GLU A 64 9.85 -15.65 -13.16
CA GLU A 64 9.45 -15.39 -14.56
C GLU A 64 8.10 -14.68 -14.73
N VAL A 65 7.24 -14.76 -13.71
CA VAL A 65 5.90 -14.12 -13.73
C VAL A 65 5.94 -12.62 -13.47
N LEU A 66 7.11 -12.06 -13.08
CA LEU A 66 7.30 -10.63 -12.79
C LEU A 66 8.41 -10.01 -13.68
N PRO A 67 8.32 -10.10 -15.02
CA PRO A 67 9.39 -9.64 -15.91
C PRO A 67 9.65 -8.12 -15.84
N ARG A 68 8.67 -7.31 -15.42
CA ARG A 68 8.87 -5.87 -15.30
C ARG A 68 9.51 -5.47 -13.97
N HIS A 69 9.24 -6.18 -12.87
CA HIS A 69 10.01 -6.04 -11.64
C HIS A 69 11.48 -6.37 -11.85
N ALA A 70 11.79 -7.39 -12.66
CA ALA A 70 13.16 -7.73 -13.01
C ALA A 70 13.96 -6.57 -13.63
N GLU A 71 13.28 -5.63 -14.31
CA GLU A 71 13.91 -4.46 -14.93
C GLU A 71 14.25 -3.33 -13.93
N ILE A 72 13.74 -3.40 -12.70
CA ILE A 72 13.87 -2.33 -11.69
C ILE A 72 14.49 -2.80 -10.36
N VAL A 73 14.98 -4.04 -10.27
CA VAL A 73 15.46 -4.63 -9.01
C VAL A 73 16.52 -3.80 -8.31
N ASP A 74 17.43 -3.15 -9.06
CA ASP A 74 18.47 -2.29 -8.50
C ASP A 74 17.94 -0.98 -7.88
N LYS A 75 16.68 -0.65 -8.11
CA LYS A 75 15.99 0.49 -7.47
C LYS A 75 15.14 0.07 -6.26
N LEU A 76 15.01 -1.24 -6.02
CA LEU A 76 14.16 -1.79 -4.96
C LEU A 76 14.99 -2.14 -3.73
N CYS A 77 14.40 -1.90 -2.56
CA CYS A 77 14.85 -2.39 -1.27
C CYS A 77 13.92 -3.54 -0.87
N PHE A 78 14.38 -4.77 -0.99
CA PHE A 78 13.60 -5.95 -0.61
C PHE A 78 13.78 -6.28 0.86
N VAL A 79 12.68 -6.52 1.57
CA VAL A 79 12.66 -7.04 2.95
C VAL A 79 12.04 -8.43 2.91
N ARG A 80 12.88 -9.48 2.93
CA ARG A 80 12.45 -10.89 2.86
C ARG A 80 12.07 -11.49 4.20
N SER A 81 12.42 -10.81 5.28
CA SER A 81 12.25 -11.29 6.66
C SER A 81 11.05 -10.69 7.38
N MET A 82 10.03 -10.23 6.65
CA MET A 82 8.79 -9.77 7.26
C MET A 82 8.06 -10.89 7.99
N HIS A 83 7.43 -10.55 9.11
CA HIS A 83 6.47 -11.40 9.79
C HIS A 83 5.31 -10.58 10.37
N THR A 84 4.18 -11.24 10.62
CA THR A 84 2.96 -10.60 11.13
C THR A 84 2.32 -11.46 12.23
N GLU A 85 1.24 -10.95 12.84
CA GLU A 85 0.61 -11.64 13.98
C GLU A 85 -0.53 -12.56 13.58
N HIS A 86 -1.09 -12.43 12.37
CA HIS A 86 -2.31 -13.15 12.01
C HIS A 86 -2.29 -13.73 10.59
N ASN A 87 -2.96 -14.90 10.42
CA ASN A 87 -3.07 -15.64 9.17
C ASN A 87 -4.38 -15.41 8.41
N ASN A 88 -5.32 -14.59 8.91
CA ASN A 88 -6.56 -14.31 8.21
C ASN A 88 -6.48 -12.95 7.51
N HIS A 89 -7.04 -12.84 6.32
CA HIS A 89 -6.87 -11.67 5.45
C HIS A 89 -7.33 -10.35 6.09
N LEU A 90 -8.50 -10.33 6.73
CA LEU A 90 -9.02 -9.11 7.33
C LEU A 90 -8.13 -8.61 8.47
N GLU A 91 -7.76 -9.50 9.37
CA GLU A 91 -6.89 -9.21 10.52
C GLU A 91 -5.47 -8.90 10.06
N GLY A 92 -4.97 -9.61 9.05
CA GLY A 92 -3.67 -9.34 8.44
C GLY A 92 -3.61 -7.97 7.77
N LEU A 93 -4.63 -7.58 7.01
CA LEU A 93 -4.74 -6.25 6.41
C LEU A 93 -4.88 -5.15 7.48
N ASN A 94 -5.69 -5.38 8.52
CA ASN A 94 -5.75 -4.46 9.65
C ASN A 94 -4.36 -4.30 10.28
N MET A 95 -3.65 -5.40 10.53
CA MET A 95 -2.30 -5.37 11.09
C MET A 95 -1.34 -4.60 10.20
N LEU A 96 -1.32 -4.88 8.87
CA LEU A 96 -0.47 -4.20 7.89
C LEU A 96 -0.66 -2.68 7.88
N LEU A 97 -1.89 -2.23 8.08
CA LEU A 97 -2.26 -0.82 7.94
C LEU A 97 -2.31 -0.05 9.26
N THR A 98 -2.49 -0.72 10.40
CA THR A 98 -2.79 -0.08 11.69
C THR A 98 -1.96 -0.56 12.88
N CYS A 99 -1.08 -1.57 12.70
CA CYS A 99 -0.40 -2.31 13.77
C CYS A 99 -1.34 -3.04 14.74
N LYS A 100 -2.58 -3.32 14.34
CA LYS A 100 -3.55 -4.11 15.13
C LYS A 100 -4.39 -5.00 14.23
N ILE A 101 -4.72 -6.18 14.73
CA ILE A 101 -5.61 -7.13 14.03
C ILE A 101 -7.09 -6.72 14.06
N PHE A 102 -7.49 -5.87 15.01
CA PHE A 102 -8.87 -5.38 15.16
C PHE A 102 -9.06 -4.01 14.52
N PRO A 103 -10.24 -3.72 13.94
CA PRO A 103 -10.56 -2.42 13.39
C PRO A 103 -10.69 -1.33 14.49
N GLY A 104 -10.75 -0.06 14.08
CA GLY A 104 -11.00 1.09 14.97
C GLY A 104 -9.76 1.96 15.20
N ARG A 105 -8.56 1.51 14.79
CA ARG A 105 -7.35 2.37 14.79
C ARG A 105 -7.20 3.08 13.45
N PRO A 106 -6.58 4.28 13.46
CA PRO A 106 -6.23 4.96 12.22
C PRO A 106 -5.25 4.13 11.40
N VAL A 107 -5.45 4.10 10.09
CA VAL A 107 -4.48 3.52 9.17
C VAL A 107 -3.26 4.42 9.01
N MET A 108 -2.14 3.88 8.52
CA MET A 108 -0.89 4.61 8.32
C MET A 108 -1.09 5.92 7.52
N GLY A 109 -1.89 5.89 6.43
CA GLY A 109 -2.20 7.10 5.65
C GLY A 109 -2.91 8.19 6.45
N SER A 110 -3.80 7.82 7.38
CA SER A 110 -4.48 8.76 8.28
C SER A 110 -3.51 9.39 9.28
N TRP A 111 -2.57 8.62 9.83
CA TRP A 111 -1.53 9.13 10.72
C TRP A 111 -0.58 10.10 10.00
N ILE A 112 -0.15 9.75 8.77
CA ILE A 112 0.70 10.61 7.93
C ILE A 112 -0.03 11.91 7.60
N SER A 113 -1.30 11.81 7.23
CA SER A 113 -2.16 12.96 6.96
C SER A 113 -2.32 13.89 8.18
N TYR A 114 -2.54 13.29 9.36
CA TYR A 114 -2.64 14.01 10.63
C TYR A 114 -1.34 14.75 10.99
N ALA A 115 -0.20 14.08 10.83
CA ALA A 115 1.09 14.62 11.28
C ALA A 115 1.68 15.65 10.32
N LEU A 116 1.53 15.45 9.01
CA LEU A 116 2.18 16.27 7.97
C LEU A 116 1.22 17.20 7.21
N GLY A 117 -0.10 16.93 7.29
CA GLY A 117 -1.08 17.67 6.48
C GLY A 117 -0.88 17.48 4.99
N THR A 118 -1.18 18.50 4.21
CA THR A 118 -1.04 18.50 2.74
C THR A 118 -0.30 19.75 2.27
N GLU A 119 0.46 19.61 1.19
CA GLU A 119 1.06 20.75 0.48
C GLU A 119 0.10 21.34 -0.56
N ASN A 120 -0.87 20.54 -1.01
CA ASN A 120 -1.89 20.96 -1.97
C ASN A 120 -3.20 21.25 -1.25
N GLN A 121 -3.69 22.50 -1.37
CA GLN A 121 -4.93 22.94 -0.73
C GLN A 121 -6.19 22.51 -1.49
N SER A 122 -6.04 21.99 -2.73
CA SER A 122 -7.14 21.64 -3.62
C SER A 122 -7.30 20.12 -3.83
N LEU A 123 -6.46 19.33 -3.18
CA LEU A 123 -6.53 17.86 -3.19
C LEU A 123 -6.49 17.30 -1.76
N PRO A 124 -7.16 16.17 -1.48
CA PRO A 124 -7.06 15.50 -0.19
C PRO A 124 -5.61 15.11 0.10
N SER A 125 -5.20 15.20 1.37
CA SER A 125 -3.88 14.72 1.81
C SER A 125 -3.71 13.21 1.67
N TYR A 126 -4.82 12.46 1.72
CA TYR A 126 -4.86 11.01 1.58
C TYR A 126 -5.89 10.56 0.54
N VAL A 127 -5.42 9.99 -0.57
CA VAL A 127 -6.25 9.50 -1.67
C VAL A 127 -6.17 7.98 -1.78
N VAL A 128 -7.30 7.34 -2.08
CA VAL A 128 -7.42 5.90 -2.29
C VAL A 128 -7.87 5.61 -3.72
N LEU A 129 -7.06 4.87 -4.45
CA LEU A 129 -7.29 4.43 -5.81
C LEU A 129 -7.62 2.93 -5.80
N ARG A 130 -8.90 2.62 -5.67
CA ARG A 130 -9.36 1.23 -5.70
C ARG A 130 -9.85 0.82 -7.09
N ASP A 131 -9.98 -0.49 -7.28
CA ASP A 131 -10.62 -1.02 -8.47
C ASP A 131 -12.12 -0.66 -8.47
N PRO A 132 -12.66 -0.11 -9.57
CA PRO A 132 -14.07 0.28 -9.64
C PRO A 132 -15.04 -0.91 -9.53
N LYS A 133 -14.58 -2.13 -9.81
CA LYS A 133 -15.42 -3.35 -9.76
C LYS A 133 -15.81 -3.78 -8.35
N GLY A 134 -15.18 -3.23 -7.30
CA GLY A 134 -15.54 -3.57 -5.93
C GLY A 134 -14.45 -3.28 -4.88
N TYR A 135 -14.58 -3.93 -3.74
CA TYR A 135 -13.70 -3.77 -2.59
C TYR A 135 -12.87 -5.04 -2.34
N THR A 136 -11.71 -4.86 -1.73
CA THR A 136 -11.00 -5.94 -1.05
C THR A 136 -11.74 -6.33 0.23
N VAL A 137 -11.37 -7.44 0.86
CA VAL A 137 -11.86 -7.79 2.18
C VAL A 137 -11.55 -6.65 3.16
N GLY A 138 -12.50 -6.30 4.02
CA GLY A 138 -12.39 -5.14 4.91
C GLY A 138 -13.01 -3.85 4.34
N GLY A 139 -13.11 -3.70 3.03
CA GLY A 139 -13.78 -2.55 2.41
C GLY A 139 -13.21 -1.22 2.89
N LYS A 140 -14.08 -0.28 3.21
CA LYS A 140 -13.73 1.10 3.59
C LYS A 140 -12.95 1.24 4.89
N GLN A 141 -12.96 0.23 5.76
CA GLN A 141 -12.14 0.27 6.98
C GLN A 141 -10.63 0.30 6.70
N LEU A 142 -10.18 -0.15 5.51
CA LEU A 142 -8.77 -0.16 5.11
C LEU A 142 -8.19 1.23 4.82
N TRP A 143 -9.00 2.28 4.88
CA TRP A 143 -8.56 3.68 4.80
C TRP A 143 -9.30 4.59 5.78
N ALA A 144 -9.76 3.99 6.87
CA ALA A 144 -10.49 4.70 7.91
C ALA A 144 -9.56 5.55 8.78
N ASN A 145 -10.10 6.69 9.22
CA ASN A 145 -9.43 7.57 10.19
C ASN A 145 -9.37 6.98 11.61
N GLY A 146 -10.09 5.88 11.90
CA GLY A 146 -10.18 5.33 13.25
C GLY A 146 -10.66 6.37 14.26
N PHE A 147 -9.89 6.58 15.31
CA PHE A 147 -10.18 7.58 16.34
C PHE A 147 -9.65 8.99 16.03
N LEU A 148 -8.91 9.18 14.91
CA LEU A 148 -8.55 10.53 14.46
C LEU A 148 -9.77 11.25 13.88
N PRO A 149 -9.78 12.60 13.83
CA PRO A 149 -10.83 13.35 13.15
C PRO A 149 -11.07 12.88 11.71
N ALA A 150 -12.33 12.92 11.28
CA ALA A 150 -12.76 12.40 9.97
C ALA A 150 -12.08 13.09 8.77
N LEU A 151 -11.49 14.26 8.96
CA LEU A 151 -10.67 14.96 7.98
C LEU A 151 -9.48 14.12 7.46
N TYR A 152 -8.94 13.24 8.29
CA TYR A 152 -7.77 12.42 7.96
C TYR A 152 -8.12 11.06 7.37
N GLN A 153 -9.40 10.80 7.06
CA GLN A 153 -9.83 9.61 6.35
C GLN A 153 -9.39 9.64 4.89
N GLY A 154 -9.03 8.48 4.33
CA GLY A 154 -8.74 8.37 2.91
C GLY A 154 -9.96 8.65 2.03
N VAL A 155 -9.78 9.48 1.01
CA VAL A 155 -10.82 9.85 0.04
C VAL A 155 -10.71 8.96 -1.19
N GLU A 156 -11.77 8.21 -1.50
CA GLU A 156 -11.82 7.36 -2.68
C GLU A 156 -11.93 8.20 -3.95
N PHE A 157 -11.02 7.94 -4.91
CA PHE A 157 -11.15 8.44 -6.27
C PHE A 157 -11.56 7.30 -7.20
N SER A 158 -12.58 7.55 -8.01
CA SER A 158 -13.09 6.60 -8.99
C SER A 158 -12.22 6.60 -10.25
N MET A 159 -11.95 5.42 -10.79
CA MET A 159 -11.30 5.24 -12.09
C MET A 159 -12.29 5.03 -13.23
N SER A 160 -13.59 5.18 -12.96
CA SER A 160 -14.66 5.10 -13.97
C SER A 160 -15.60 6.29 -13.84
N GLY A 161 -15.87 6.97 -14.93
CA GLY A 161 -16.67 8.22 -14.93
C GLY A 161 -15.90 9.39 -14.31
N SER A 162 -16.61 10.25 -13.59
CA SER A 162 -15.94 11.33 -12.84
C SER A 162 -15.06 10.77 -11.72
N PRO A 163 -13.78 11.15 -11.64
CA PRO A 163 -12.86 10.66 -10.59
C PRO A 163 -13.36 10.93 -9.18
N VAL A 164 -14.09 12.00 -8.97
CA VAL A 164 -14.77 12.32 -7.72
C VAL A 164 -16.25 12.57 -8.01
N HIS A 165 -17.14 12.03 -7.20
CA HIS A 165 -18.57 12.27 -7.35
C HIS A 165 -18.86 13.77 -7.24
N HIS A 166 -19.69 14.28 -8.17
CA HIS A 166 -20.08 15.69 -8.22
C HIS A 166 -18.92 16.67 -8.42
N LEU A 167 -17.83 16.25 -9.07
CA LEU A 167 -16.72 17.13 -9.43
C LEU A 167 -17.19 18.24 -10.40
N GLU A 168 -18.10 17.89 -11.33
CA GLU A 168 -18.77 18.89 -12.16
C GLU A 168 -20.07 19.35 -11.51
N PRO A 169 -20.35 20.68 -11.47
CA PRO A 169 -21.60 21.18 -10.95
C PRO A 169 -22.77 20.72 -11.79
N ALA A 170 -23.85 20.27 -11.17
CA ALA A 170 -25.08 19.79 -11.84
C ALA A 170 -25.75 20.87 -12.73
N ARG A 171 -25.42 22.12 -12.51
CA ARG A 171 -25.83 23.28 -13.31
C ARG A 171 -24.64 24.21 -13.53
N GLN A 172 -24.40 24.59 -14.77
CA GLN A 172 -23.49 25.69 -15.05
C GLN A 172 -24.05 26.99 -14.44
N MET A 173 -23.29 27.58 -13.54
CA MET A 173 -23.60 28.89 -12.95
C MET A 173 -22.81 29.98 -13.66
N PRO A 174 -23.34 31.24 -13.73
CA PRO A 174 -22.57 32.35 -14.23
C PRO A 174 -21.23 32.50 -13.49
N PRO A 175 -20.17 32.97 -14.17
CA PRO A 175 -18.88 33.21 -13.55
C PRO A 175 -19.03 34.07 -12.29
N GLY A 176 -18.39 33.63 -11.19
CA GLY A 176 -18.40 34.33 -9.89
C GLY A 176 -19.60 34.01 -8.98
N VAL A 177 -20.72 33.51 -9.47
CA VAL A 177 -21.89 33.18 -8.61
C VAL A 177 -21.58 31.99 -7.72
N GLN A 178 -20.92 30.96 -8.24
CA GLN A 178 -20.49 29.81 -7.45
C GLN A 178 -19.54 30.25 -6.33
N ARG A 179 -18.53 31.06 -6.67
CA ARG A 179 -17.55 31.55 -5.69
C ARG A 179 -18.22 32.39 -4.59
N ALA A 180 -19.08 33.34 -4.96
CA ALA A 180 -19.81 34.13 -3.98
C ALA A 180 -20.71 33.29 -3.05
N GLY A 181 -21.32 32.23 -3.59
CA GLY A 181 -22.08 31.26 -2.80
C GLY A 181 -21.22 30.47 -1.80
N LEU A 182 -20.05 30.02 -2.23
CA LEU A 182 -19.09 29.32 -1.38
C LEU A 182 -18.52 30.23 -0.27
N ASP A 183 -18.14 31.48 -0.61
CA ASP A 183 -17.67 32.48 0.36
C ASP A 183 -18.76 32.79 1.42
N TYR A 184 -20.02 32.85 1.00
CA TYR A 184 -21.14 33.03 1.92
C TYR A 184 -21.33 31.83 2.85
N LEU A 185 -21.27 30.60 2.32
CA LEU A 185 -21.35 29.38 3.11
C LEU A 185 -20.20 29.25 4.11
N ALA A 186 -18.96 29.53 3.69
CA ALA A 186 -17.79 29.55 4.58
C ALA A 186 -17.99 30.50 5.77
N ARG A 187 -18.56 31.69 5.50
CA ARG A 187 -18.88 32.67 6.55
C ARG A 187 -19.94 32.14 7.54
N ILE A 188 -21.02 31.51 7.04
CA ILE A 188 -22.05 30.93 7.91
C ILE A 188 -21.47 29.77 8.71
N ASN A 189 -20.68 28.88 8.08
CA ASN A 189 -20.04 27.78 8.73
C ASN A 189 -19.12 28.23 9.87
N LYS A 190 -18.34 29.28 9.64
CA LYS A 190 -17.49 29.87 10.69
C LYS A 190 -18.32 30.35 11.89
N LEU A 191 -19.41 31.07 11.65
CA LEU A 191 -20.31 31.52 12.72
C LEU A 191 -20.98 30.36 13.46
N HIS A 192 -21.21 29.25 12.77
CA HIS A 192 -21.77 28.04 13.36
C HIS A 192 -20.74 27.35 14.27
N LEU A 193 -19.49 27.20 13.81
CA LEU A 193 -18.37 26.67 14.61
C LEU A 193 -18.12 27.46 15.88
N GLU A 194 -18.13 28.80 15.81
CA GLU A 194 -17.95 29.68 16.97
C GLU A 194 -19.01 29.42 18.07
N ARG A 195 -20.19 28.91 17.69
CA ARG A 195 -21.27 28.55 18.62
C ARG A 195 -21.19 27.11 19.14
N HIS A 196 -20.36 26.27 18.51
CA HIS A 196 -20.18 24.86 18.83
C HIS A 196 -18.70 24.51 18.96
N PRO A 197 -17.97 25.11 19.91
CA PRO A 197 -16.54 24.90 20.06
C PRO A 197 -16.23 23.45 20.47
N GLY A 198 -15.26 22.81 19.81
CA GLY A 198 -14.81 21.46 20.10
C GLY A 198 -15.60 20.33 19.41
N GLU A 199 -16.54 20.67 18.54
CA GLU A 199 -17.26 19.70 17.69
C GLU A 199 -16.39 19.34 16.47
N THR A 200 -15.42 18.42 16.65
CA THR A 200 -14.46 18.02 15.61
C THR A 200 -15.08 17.42 14.37
N ASP A 201 -16.23 16.74 14.51
CA ASP A 201 -16.97 16.18 13.36
C ASP A 201 -17.61 17.28 12.50
N LEU A 202 -18.05 18.39 13.12
CA LEU A 202 -18.58 19.55 12.42
C LEU A 202 -17.45 20.27 11.67
N GLU A 203 -16.30 20.48 12.31
CA GLU A 203 -15.10 21.06 11.68
C GLU A 203 -14.68 20.24 10.46
N SER A 204 -14.51 18.92 10.63
CA SER A 204 -14.15 18.00 9.56
C SER A 204 -15.12 18.02 8.39
N ARG A 205 -16.42 18.11 8.67
CA ARG A 205 -17.46 18.18 7.65
C ARG A 205 -17.37 19.47 6.84
N ILE A 206 -17.16 20.61 7.49
CA ILE A 206 -17.02 21.91 6.83
C ILE A 206 -15.77 21.89 5.92
N GLU A 207 -14.64 21.47 6.45
CA GLU A 207 -13.39 21.40 5.70
C GLU A 207 -13.49 20.46 4.48
N ASN A 208 -14.18 19.31 4.61
CA ASN A 208 -14.43 18.40 3.50
C ASN A 208 -15.30 19.06 2.39
N PHE A 209 -16.32 19.84 2.74
CA PHE A 209 -17.12 20.55 1.75
C PHE A 209 -16.33 21.67 1.04
N GLU A 210 -15.50 22.40 1.79
CA GLU A 210 -14.63 23.43 1.22
C GLU A 210 -13.56 22.82 0.31
N LEU A 211 -12.98 21.70 0.69
CA LEU A 211 -12.05 20.95 -0.14
C LEU A 211 -12.73 20.48 -1.43
N ALA A 212 -13.92 19.88 -1.34
CA ALA A 212 -14.69 19.45 -2.52
C ALA A 212 -14.97 20.62 -3.48
N ALA A 213 -15.27 21.81 -2.95
CA ALA A 213 -15.48 22.99 -3.77
C ALA A 213 -14.19 23.46 -4.48
N ARG A 214 -13.04 23.42 -3.82
CA ARG A 214 -11.74 23.74 -4.44
C ARG A 214 -11.37 22.72 -5.51
N MET A 215 -11.62 21.42 -5.26
CA MET A 215 -11.37 20.34 -6.21
C MET A 215 -12.12 20.54 -7.53
N GLN A 216 -13.34 21.05 -7.50
CA GLN A 216 -14.14 21.33 -8.70
C GLN A 216 -13.48 22.32 -9.67
N VAL A 217 -12.58 23.16 -9.18
CA VAL A 217 -11.94 24.22 -9.97
C VAL A 217 -10.51 23.87 -10.37
N GLU A 218 -9.76 23.19 -9.51
CA GLU A 218 -8.29 23.09 -9.61
C GLU A 218 -7.76 21.66 -9.80
N ALA A 219 -8.57 20.63 -9.53
CA ALA A 219 -8.09 19.25 -9.57
C ALA A 219 -8.24 18.55 -10.93
N LEU A 220 -8.97 19.12 -11.87
CA LEU A 220 -9.35 18.45 -13.14
C LEU A 220 -8.13 18.00 -13.96
N ASP A 221 -7.12 18.85 -14.08
CA ASP A 221 -5.93 18.56 -14.87
C ASP A 221 -5.11 17.40 -14.29
N VAL A 222 -5.01 17.31 -12.95
CA VAL A 222 -4.28 16.23 -12.27
C VAL A 222 -4.97 14.88 -12.50
N LEU A 223 -6.30 14.87 -12.57
CA LEU A 223 -7.12 13.67 -12.69
C LEU A 223 -7.22 13.14 -14.13
N ASP A 224 -6.87 13.95 -15.12
CA ASP A 224 -6.91 13.57 -16.53
C ASP A 224 -5.65 12.77 -16.93
N VAL A 225 -5.68 11.45 -16.71
CA VAL A 225 -4.60 10.54 -17.13
C VAL A 225 -4.54 10.36 -18.65
N ASP A 226 -5.59 10.71 -19.38
CA ASP A 226 -5.63 10.55 -20.82
C ASP A 226 -4.88 11.69 -21.54
N SER A 227 -4.59 12.79 -20.87
CA SER A 227 -3.73 13.88 -21.34
C SER A 227 -2.23 13.54 -21.35
N GLU A 228 -1.82 12.42 -20.74
CA GLU A 228 -0.40 12.01 -20.70
C GLU A 228 0.15 11.66 -22.09
N LEU A 229 1.47 11.81 -22.23
CA LEU A 229 2.20 11.48 -23.45
C LEU A 229 2.02 9.99 -23.84
N PRO A 230 1.99 9.66 -25.12
CA PRO A 230 1.83 8.27 -25.60
C PRO A 230 2.88 7.32 -25.00
N GLU A 231 4.13 7.78 -24.80
CA GLU A 231 5.21 7.00 -24.20
C GLU A 231 4.90 6.67 -22.74
N THR A 232 4.40 7.61 -21.96
CA THR A 232 3.97 7.41 -20.59
C THR A 232 2.80 6.43 -20.53
N LYS A 233 1.79 6.59 -21.36
CA LYS A 233 0.66 5.65 -21.44
C LYS A 233 1.12 4.24 -21.75
N LYS A 234 2.05 4.07 -22.70
CA LYS A 234 2.64 2.79 -23.07
C LYS A 234 3.46 2.19 -21.92
N LEU A 235 4.22 3.01 -21.19
CA LEU A 235 5.01 2.58 -20.03
C LEU A 235 4.12 1.90 -18.98
N TYR A 236 2.99 2.52 -18.64
CA TYR A 236 2.02 1.98 -17.69
C TYR A 236 1.09 0.91 -18.28
N GLY A 237 1.10 0.73 -19.61
CA GLY A 237 0.25 -0.24 -20.30
C GLY A 237 -1.24 0.08 -20.22
N ILE A 238 -1.62 1.37 -20.16
CA ILE A 238 -2.99 1.79 -19.84
C ILE A 238 -4.04 1.41 -20.91
N ASP A 239 -3.61 1.13 -22.12
CA ASP A 239 -4.48 0.72 -23.24
C ASP A 239 -4.64 -0.82 -23.32
N ASP A 240 -3.89 -1.58 -22.52
CA ASP A 240 -4.00 -3.02 -22.42
C ASP A 240 -5.22 -3.40 -21.55
N PRO A 241 -6.12 -4.28 -22.02
CA PRO A 241 -7.35 -4.60 -21.29
C PRO A 241 -7.12 -5.35 -19.97
N VAL A 242 -5.95 -5.99 -19.78
CA VAL A 242 -5.59 -6.74 -18.57
C VAL A 242 -4.77 -5.87 -17.62
N ARG A 243 -3.73 -5.22 -18.11
CA ARG A 243 -2.80 -4.39 -17.33
C ARG A 243 -3.30 -2.98 -17.08
N GLY A 244 -4.04 -2.42 -18.03
CA GLY A 244 -4.47 -1.02 -18.06
C GLY A 244 -5.26 -0.57 -16.84
N PRO A 245 -6.21 -1.34 -16.31
CA PRO A 245 -6.95 -0.92 -15.12
C PRO A 245 -6.06 -0.65 -13.89
N TYR A 246 -5.02 -1.46 -13.66
CA TYR A 246 -4.06 -1.23 -12.58
C TYR A 246 -3.02 -0.17 -12.97
N GLY A 247 -2.54 -0.18 -14.21
CA GLY A 247 -1.61 0.81 -14.74
C GLY A 247 -2.14 2.24 -14.64
N ARG A 248 -3.43 2.46 -14.95
CA ARG A 248 -4.09 3.78 -14.79
C ARG A 248 -4.10 4.26 -13.34
N ARG A 249 -4.33 3.37 -12.37
CA ARG A 249 -4.27 3.71 -10.94
C ARG A 249 -2.84 4.10 -10.53
N CYS A 250 -1.84 3.36 -10.99
CA CYS A 250 -0.43 3.69 -10.72
C CYS A 250 -0.03 5.03 -11.37
N LEU A 251 -0.46 5.30 -12.60
CA LEU A 251 -0.22 6.56 -13.28
C LEU A 251 -0.88 7.73 -12.53
N LEU A 252 -2.15 7.57 -12.12
CA LEU A 252 -2.82 8.60 -11.33
C LEU A 252 -2.14 8.80 -9.96
N ALA A 253 -1.65 7.74 -9.33
CA ALA A 253 -0.91 7.85 -8.07
C ALA A 253 0.36 8.72 -8.23
N ARG A 254 1.10 8.56 -9.35
CA ARG A 254 2.25 9.42 -9.65
C ARG A 254 1.82 10.87 -9.81
N ARG A 255 0.78 11.16 -10.61
CA ARG A 255 0.26 12.52 -10.83
C ARG A 255 -0.19 13.19 -9.53
N LEU A 256 -0.84 12.43 -8.64
CA LEU A 256 -1.30 12.94 -7.36
C LEU A 256 -0.13 13.33 -6.43
N VAL A 257 0.93 12.52 -6.34
CA VAL A 257 2.10 12.89 -5.52
C VAL A 257 2.89 14.03 -6.15
N GLU A 258 3.01 14.09 -7.48
CA GLU A 258 3.59 15.21 -8.21
C GLU A 258 2.81 16.53 -7.96
N ALA A 259 1.50 16.42 -7.74
CA ALA A 259 0.63 17.54 -7.36
C ALA A 259 0.60 17.82 -5.84
N GLY A 260 1.43 17.18 -5.02
CA GLY A 260 1.57 17.42 -3.58
C GLY A 260 0.63 16.65 -2.67
N VAL A 261 -0.05 15.59 -3.17
CA VAL A 261 -0.81 14.66 -2.31
C VAL A 261 0.16 13.86 -1.44
N ARG A 262 -0.05 13.89 -0.12
CA ARG A 262 0.89 13.33 0.85
C ARG A 262 0.93 11.80 0.84
N PHE A 263 -0.24 11.16 0.73
CA PHE A 263 -0.35 9.71 0.76
C PHE A 263 -1.36 9.20 -0.28
N VAL A 264 -0.93 8.24 -1.10
CA VAL A 264 -1.80 7.58 -2.08
C VAL A 264 -1.78 6.07 -1.85
N GLN A 265 -2.96 5.49 -1.62
CA GLN A 265 -3.13 4.05 -1.50
C GLN A 265 -3.73 3.48 -2.78
N VAL A 266 -3.03 2.54 -3.41
CA VAL A 266 -3.50 1.82 -4.60
C VAL A 266 -3.81 0.38 -4.20
N THR A 267 -5.02 -0.10 -4.46
CA THR A 267 -5.38 -1.51 -4.23
C THR A 267 -5.39 -2.29 -5.54
N THR A 268 -5.25 -3.61 -5.46
CA THR A 268 -5.45 -4.51 -6.59
C THR A 268 -6.95 -4.66 -6.91
N LYS A 269 -7.33 -5.65 -7.72
CA LYS A 269 -8.75 -5.96 -7.98
C LYS A 269 -9.48 -6.43 -6.73
N PRO A 270 -10.84 -6.47 -6.73
CA PRO A 270 -11.64 -6.88 -5.58
C PRO A 270 -11.32 -8.29 -5.08
N GLY A 271 -11.67 -8.54 -3.84
CA GLY A 271 -11.44 -9.82 -3.17
C GLY A 271 -9.99 -9.97 -2.71
N GLN A 272 -9.44 -11.14 -2.95
CA GLN A 272 -8.09 -11.54 -2.53
C GLN A 272 -7.35 -12.18 -3.71
N PRO A 273 -6.95 -11.38 -4.71
CA PRO A 273 -6.45 -11.91 -5.98
C PRO A 273 -5.13 -12.67 -5.89
N TRP A 274 -4.35 -12.48 -4.82
CA TRP A 274 -3.12 -13.22 -4.55
C TRP A 274 -3.35 -14.52 -3.73
N ASP A 275 -4.61 -14.84 -3.39
CA ASP A 275 -4.98 -15.96 -2.53
C ASP A 275 -5.14 -17.27 -3.33
N HIS A 276 -4.06 -18.05 -3.45
CA HIS A 276 -4.03 -19.27 -4.25
C HIS A 276 -3.96 -20.54 -3.40
N HIS A 277 -5.10 -20.94 -2.81
CA HIS A 277 -5.24 -22.21 -2.10
C HIS A 277 -5.24 -23.44 -3.03
N ASN A 278 -5.43 -23.22 -4.33
CA ASN A 278 -5.39 -24.21 -5.39
C ASN A 278 -4.87 -23.56 -6.68
N LYS A 279 -4.34 -24.37 -7.60
CA LYS A 279 -4.00 -23.97 -8.97
C LYS A 279 -3.05 -22.76 -9.03
N ILE A 280 -2.04 -22.73 -8.15
CA ILE A 280 -1.10 -21.59 -8.07
C ILE A 280 -0.39 -21.38 -9.41
N LYS A 281 -0.06 -22.47 -10.14
CA LYS A 281 0.58 -22.39 -11.45
C LYS A 281 -0.25 -21.62 -12.49
N GLN A 282 -1.58 -21.71 -12.40
CA GLN A 282 -2.49 -21.01 -13.30
C GLN A 282 -2.89 -19.63 -12.78
N GLY A 283 -3.14 -19.51 -11.47
CA GLY A 283 -3.70 -18.30 -10.85
C GLY A 283 -2.69 -17.20 -10.64
N LEU A 284 -1.49 -17.53 -10.15
CA LEU A 284 -0.46 -16.54 -9.83
C LEU A 284 -0.04 -15.68 -11.05
N PRO A 285 0.19 -16.24 -12.24
CA PRO A 285 0.52 -15.45 -13.43
C PRO A 285 -0.56 -14.45 -13.84
N VAL A 286 -1.83 -14.74 -13.55
CA VAL A 286 -2.94 -13.82 -13.89
C VAL A 286 -2.81 -12.51 -13.12
N ILE A 287 -2.73 -12.57 -11.79
CA ILE A 287 -2.61 -11.36 -10.98
C ILE A 287 -1.23 -10.69 -11.15
N ALA A 288 -0.17 -11.47 -11.31
CA ALA A 288 1.15 -10.94 -11.63
C ALA A 288 1.11 -10.12 -12.93
N THR A 289 0.54 -10.66 -14.01
CA THR A 289 0.38 -9.92 -15.29
C THR A 289 -0.40 -8.61 -15.12
N GLU A 290 -1.45 -8.61 -14.29
CA GLU A 290 -2.26 -7.41 -14.04
C GLU A 290 -1.49 -6.30 -13.33
N THR A 291 -0.54 -6.64 -12.43
CA THR A 291 0.08 -5.68 -11.50
C THR A 291 1.54 -5.36 -11.78
N ASP A 292 2.28 -6.26 -12.43
CA ASP A 292 3.71 -6.18 -12.66
C ASP A 292 4.10 -4.90 -13.40
N GLN A 293 3.48 -4.65 -14.57
CA GLN A 293 3.83 -3.51 -15.41
C GLN A 293 3.52 -2.17 -14.72
N GLY A 294 2.34 -2.03 -14.11
CA GLY A 294 1.94 -0.79 -13.44
C GLY A 294 2.84 -0.44 -12.26
N SER A 295 3.22 -1.45 -11.45
CA SER A 295 4.13 -1.27 -10.31
C SER A 295 5.54 -0.84 -10.77
N ALA A 296 6.10 -1.53 -11.77
CA ALA A 296 7.42 -1.21 -12.31
C ALA A 296 7.45 0.14 -13.03
N ALA A 297 6.40 0.46 -13.79
CA ALA A 297 6.26 1.74 -14.48
C ALA A 297 6.24 2.91 -13.49
N LEU A 298 5.55 2.75 -12.37
CA LEU A 298 5.48 3.78 -11.32
C LEU A 298 6.88 4.13 -10.81
N VAL A 299 7.69 3.14 -10.48
CA VAL A 299 9.07 3.35 -9.99
C VAL A 299 9.94 4.01 -11.08
N LYS A 300 9.85 3.54 -12.33
CA LYS A 300 10.61 4.13 -13.46
C LYS A 300 10.21 5.57 -13.76
N ASP A 301 8.91 5.88 -13.77
CA ASP A 301 8.42 7.22 -14.10
C ASP A 301 8.80 8.22 -13.00
N LEU A 302 8.67 7.83 -11.71
CA LEU A 302 9.14 8.65 -10.59
C LEU A 302 10.65 8.92 -10.67
N ASP A 303 11.45 7.90 -10.99
CA ASP A 303 12.91 8.02 -11.15
C ASP A 303 13.27 8.95 -12.31
N GLN A 304 12.66 8.77 -13.48
CA GLN A 304 12.91 9.59 -14.68
C GLN A 304 12.53 11.07 -14.47
N ARG A 305 11.57 11.34 -13.58
CA ARG A 305 11.14 12.70 -13.23
C ARG A 305 11.91 13.31 -12.07
N GLY A 306 12.84 12.57 -11.46
CA GLY A 306 13.56 13.01 -10.26
C GLY A 306 12.69 13.09 -9.00
N LEU A 307 11.55 12.39 -8.98
CA LEU A 307 10.61 12.37 -7.86
C LEU A 307 10.81 11.16 -6.93
N LEU A 308 11.60 10.17 -7.35
CA LEU A 308 11.75 8.92 -6.60
C LEU A 308 12.48 9.16 -5.26
N ASP A 309 13.46 10.04 -5.22
CA ASP A 309 14.23 10.32 -4.00
C ASP A 309 13.35 10.92 -2.87
N GLU A 310 12.29 11.64 -3.24
CA GLU A 310 11.35 12.25 -2.31
C GLU A 310 10.03 11.46 -2.18
N THR A 311 9.91 10.32 -2.85
CA THR A 311 8.68 9.53 -2.85
C THR A 311 8.94 8.09 -2.44
N ILE A 312 8.43 7.69 -1.29
CA ILE A 312 8.42 6.28 -0.90
C ILE A 312 7.35 5.56 -1.70
N VAL A 313 7.73 4.53 -2.46
CA VAL A 313 6.82 3.53 -3.02
C VAL A 313 6.96 2.25 -2.20
N MET A 314 5.86 1.75 -1.66
CA MET A 314 5.81 0.52 -0.86
C MET A 314 4.88 -0.49 -1.53
N TRP A 315 5.37 -1.69 -1.82
CA TRP A 315 4.60 -2.83 -2.30
C TRP A 315 4.51 -3.88 -1.18
N ALA A 316 3.32 -4.19 -0.71
CA ALA A 316 3.14 -5.10 0.41
C ALA A 316 1.80 -5.83 0.37
N GLY A 317 1.85 -7.12 0.71
CA GLY A 317 0.69 -7.91 1.12
C GLY A 317 0.64 -8.09 2.63
N GLU A 318 -0.44 -8.67 3.13
CA GLU A 318 -0.72 -8.80 4.56
C GLU A 318 0.04 -9.94 5.25
N PHE A 319 0.46 -10.97 4.50
CA PHE A 319 1.27 -12.12 4.94
C PHE A 319 1.76 -12.91 3.72
N GLY A 320 2.53 -13.97 3.95
CA GLY A 320 3.04 -14.86 2.93
C GLY A 320 2.29 -16.19 2.83
N ARG A 321 2.97 -17.20 2.24
CA ARG A 321 2.39 -18.51 2.01
C ARG A 321 3.24 -19.60 2.63
N LEU A 322 2.58 -20.71 3.03
CA LEU A 322 3.27 -21.88 3.55
C LEU A 322 4.04 -22.62 2.45
N PRO A 323 5.17 -23.24 2.79
CA PRO A 323 5.93 -24.07 1.86
C PRO A 323 5.23 -25.39 1.50
N THR A 324 4.10 -25.68 2.15
CA THR A 324 3.39 -26.93 2.03
C THR A 324 2.16 -26.85 1.12
N THR A 325 1.79 -27.98 0.53
CA THR A 325 0.67 -28.12 -0.41
C THR A 325 -0.67 -27.99 0.30
N GLN A 326 -1.52 -27.11 -0.22
CA GLN A 326 -2.95 -27.10 0.08
C GLN A 326 -3.75 -27.41 -1.18
N GLY A 327 -4.86 -28.13 -1.03
CA GLY A 327 -5.67 -28.56 -2.17
C GLY A 327 -4.89 -29.46 -3.13
N SER A 328 -4.91 -29.14 -4.43
CA SER A 328 -4.14 -29.86 -5.44
C SER A 328 -2.68 -29.40 -5.50
N ASP A 329 -2.47 -28.09 -5.58
CA ASP A 329 -1.20 -27.44 -5.90
C ASP A 329 -1.19 -25.96 -5.45
N GLY A 330 -1.90 -25.64 -4.38
CA GLY A 330 -1.93 -24.31 -3.77
C GLY A 330 -1.14 -24.25 -2.47
N ARG A 331 -1.14 -23.07 -1.84
CA ARG A 331 -0.47 -22.80 -0.57
C ARG A 331 -1.42 -22.15 0.43
N ASP A 332 -1.35 -22.60 1.69
CA ASP A 332 -2.04 -22.01 2.82
C ASP A 332 -1.34 -20.73 3.30
N HIS A 333 -1.97 -19.97 4.18
CA HIS A 333 -1.48 -18.71 4.72
C HIS A 333 -0.28 -18.91 5.66
N ASN A 334 0.66 -17.96 5.61
CA ASN A 334 1.84 -17.96 6.47
C ASN A 334 2.13 -16.58 7.05
N ARG A 335 1.92 -16.43 8.35
CA ARG A 335 2.25 -15.19 9.09
C ARG A 335 3.73 -15.06 9.44
N ASN A 336 4.49 -16.15 9.38
CA ASN A 336 5.85 -16.23 9.91
C ASN A 336 6.92 -15.71 8.93
N ALA A 337 6.58 -15.62 7.63
CA ALA A 337 7.49 -15.10 6.61
C ALA A 337 6.72 -14.54 5.41
N PHE A 338 7.10 -13.34 4.96
CA PHE A 338 6.69 -12.77 3.69
C PHE A 338 7.68 -11.71 3.21
N THR A 339 7.57 -11.33 1.95
CA THR A 339 8.43 -10.34 1.32
C THR A 339 7.64 -9.11 0.95
N ILE A 340 8.19 -7.94 1.26
CA ILE A 340 7.75 -6.65 0.77
C ILE A 340 8.93 -5.96 0.07
N TRP A 341 8.65 -4.91 -0.70
CA TRP A 341 9.70 -4.03 -1.17
C TRP A 341 9.33 -2.56 -1.07
N PHE A 342 10.39 -1.74 -1.00
CA PHE A 342 10.32 -0.29 -1.08
C PHE A 342 11.13 0.21 -2.28
N ALA A 343 10.80 1.41 -2.77
CA ALA A 343 11.62 2.17 -3.69
C ALA A 343 11.59 3.64 -3.31
N GLY A 344 12.71 4.32 -3.46
CA GLY A 344 12.84 5.75 -3.21
C GLY A 344 12.67 6.18 -1.75
N GLY A 345 12.52 7.48 -1.54
CA GLY A 345 12.32 8.09 -0.21
C GLY A 345 13.41 7.71 0.80
N GLY A 346 14.66 7.54 0.36
CA GLY A 346 15.79 7.20 1.20
C GLY A 346 15.94 5.73 1.56
N PHE A 347 15.08 4.83 1.08
CA PHE A 347 15.34 3.38 1.17
C PHE A 347 16.51 2.98 0.26
N LYS A 348 17.41 2.10 0.76
CA LYS A 348 18.61 1.69 0.05
C LYS A 348 18.29 0.91 -1.23
N PRO A 349 18.61 1.43 -2.42
CA PRO A 349 18.34 0.73 -3.67
C PRO A 349 19.24 -0.51 -3.81
N GLY A 350 18.70 -1.58 -4.41
CA GLY A 350 19.41 -2.84 -4.62
C GLY A 350 19.66 -3.65 -3.34
N LEU A 351 19.12 -3.25 -2.18
CA LEU A 351 19.29 -3.98 -0.92
C LEU A 351 18.34 -5.18 -0.85
N ILE A 352 18.90 -6.32 -0.47
CA ILE A 352 18.16 -7.52 -0.09
C ILE A 352 18.39 -7.72 1.41
N TYR A 353 17.37 -7.45 2.22
CA TYR A 353 17.45 -7.44 3.67
C TYR A 353 16.72 -8.62 4.30
N GLY A 354 17.43 -9.29 5.22
CA GLY A 354 16.90 -10.41 5.98
C GLY A 354 16.74 -11.70 5.17
N GLU A 355 16.57 -12.80 5.90
CA GLU A 355 16.46 -14.14 5.31
C GLU A 355 15.34 -14.95 5.95
N THR A 356 14.72 -15.82 5.16
CA THR A 356 13.86 -16.89 5.65
C THR A 356 14.63 -18.20 5.74
N ASP A 357 14.08 -19.19 6.46
CA ASP A 357 14.65 -20.53 6.54
C ASP A 357 14.75 -21.23 5.18
N ASP A 358 15.38 -22.38 5.15
CA ASP A 358 15.62 -23.17 3.94
C ASP A 358 14.36 -23.56 3.15
N PHE A 359 13.19 -23.47 3.79
CA PHE A 359 11.90 -23.80 3.22
C PHE A 359 11.01 -22.57 2.97
N GLY A 360 11.42 -21.37 3.45
CA GLY A 360 10.63 -20.15 3.34
C GLY A 360 9.45 -20.08 4.32
N TYR A 361 9.49 -20.87 5.39
CA TYR A 361 8.44 -20.92 6.39
C TYR A 361 8.56 -19.82 7.45
N LYS A 362 9.77 -19.56 7.94
CA LYS A 362 10.04 -18.58 9.02
C LYS A 362 11.11 -17.59 8.59
N SER A 363 10.89 -16.33 8.93
CA SER A 363 11.96 -15.32 8.95
C SER A 363 12.94 -15.63 10.06
N ILE A 364 14.23 -15.74 9.76
CA ILE A 364 15.27 -16.19 10.72
C ILE A 364 16.42 -15.18 10.89
N VAL A 365 16.75 -14.40 9.87
CA VAL A 365 17.79 -13.37 9.94
C VAL A 365 17.15 -11.99 9.79
N ASP A 366 17.57 -11.04 10.62
CA ASP A 366 17.15 -9.63 10.56
C ASP A 366 15.62 -9.47 10.41
N ARG A 367 14.89 -10.08 11.31
CA ARG A 367 13.43 -10.14 11.31
C ARG A 367 12.81 -8.76 11.45
N VAL A 368 11.86 -8.47 10.58
CA VAL A 368 11.11 -7.20 10.59
C VAL A 368 9.63 -7.46 10.83
N SER A 369 9.09 -6.89 11.89
CA SER A 369 7.65 -6.91 12.16
C SER A 369 6.92 -5.81 11.38
N VAL A 370 5.60 -5.95 11.22
CA VAL A 370 4.79 -4.87 10.61
C VAL A 370 4.91 -3.55 11.38
N PRO A 371 4.89 -3.51 12.73
CA PRO A 371 5.14 -2.27 13.48
C PRO A 371 6.53 -1.66 13.23
N ASP A 372 7.59 -2.47 13.08
CA ASP A 372 8.93 -1.98 12.73
C ASP A 372 8.94 -1.33 11.33
N MET A 373 8.26 -1.97 10.37
CA MET A 373 8.08 -1.42 9.02
C MET A 373 7.39 -0.06 9.06
N ILE A 374 6.27 0.07 9.79
CA ILE A 374 5.53 1.34 9.92
C ILE A 374 6.41 2.40 10.61
N ALA A 375 7.14 2.05 11.67
CA ALA A 375 8.07 2.94 12.34
C ALA A 375 9.18 3.45 11.39
N THR A 376 9.70 2.57 10.53
CA THR A 376 10.75 2.91 9.55
C THR A 376 10.23 3.81 8.44
N VAL A 377 9.02 3.55 7.91
CA VAL A 377 8.36 4.43 6.93
C VAL A 377 8.12 5.82 7.51
N LEU A 378 7.60 5.92 8.73
CA LEU A 378 7.37 7.22 9.40
C LEU A 378 8.68 7.97 9.61
N HIS A 379 9.74 7.28 10.02
CA HIS A 379 11.07 7.87 10.16
C HIS A 379 11.57 8.49 8.85
N GLN A 380 11.42 7.80 7.71
CA GLN A 380 11.79 8.35 6.40
C GLN A 380 10.93 9.53 5.96
N LEU A 381 9.74 9.67 6.50
CA LEU A 381 8.88 10.85 6.31
C LEU A 381 9.20 11.99 7.30
N GLY A 382 10.27 11.87 8.10
CA GLY A 382 10.65 12.87 9.11
C GLY A 382 9.80 12.82 10.39
N LEU A 383 9.07 11.74 10.62
CA LEU A 383 8.18 11.57 11.77
C LEU A 383 8.78 10.61 12.81
N ASP A 384 8.84 11.03 14.06
CA ASP A 384 9.10 10.13 15.18
C ASP A 384 7.82 9.40 15.55
N HIS A 385 7.75 8.09 15.27
CA HIS A 385 6.61 7.23 15.56
C HIS A 385 6.24 7.14 17.05
N ARG A 386 7.12 7.59 17.97
CA ARG A 386 6.89 7.65 19.41
C ARG A 386 6.30 8.97 19.85
N ARG A 387 6.63 10.05 19.14
CA ARG A 387 6.20 11.43 19.43
C ARG A 387 4.96 11.84 18.64
N THR A 388 4.69 11.18 17.52
CA THR A 388 3.44 11.34 16.77
C THR A 388 2.32 10.68 17.58
N GLN A 389 1.51 11.49 18.27
CA GLN A 389 0.57 11.02 19.29
C GLN A 389 -0.80 11.68 19.15
N TYR A 390 -1.82 10.93 19.56
CA TYR A 390 -3.20 11.43 19.66
C TYR A 390 -3.87 10.89 20.94
N PRO A 391 -4.55 11.73 21.76
CA PRO A 391 -5.22 11.30 22.97
C PRO A 391 -6.49 10.51 22.62
N HIS A 392 -6.58 9.25 23.04
CA HIS A 392 -7.75 8.41 22.84
C HIS A 392 -7.87 7.33 23.93
N GLY A 393 -9.09 7.10 24.44
CA GLY A 393 -9.34 6.03 25.41
C GLY A 393 -8.53 6.16 26.70
N GLY A 394 -8.18 7.38 27.13
CA GLY A 394 -7.43 7.66 28.37
C GLY A 394 -5.90 7.47 28.25
N ARG A 395 -5.37 7.25 27.04
CA ARG A 395 -3.94 7.19 26.79
C ARG A 395 -3.52 8.00 25.55
N MET A 396 -2.21 8.20 25.38
CA MET A 396 -1.64 8.74 24.15
C MET A 396 -1.37 7.59 23.20
N GLU A 397 -2.13 7.54 22.10
CA GLU A 397 -1.98 6.56 21.04
C GLU A 397 -0.92 6.97 20.04
N THR A 398 -0.14 6.02 19.50
CA THR A 398 0.89 6.23 18.48
C THR A 398 0.64 5.36 17.25
N PRO A 399 1.13 5.73 16.04
CA PRO A 399 0.89 4.97 14.81
C PRO A 399 1.37 3.51 14.88
N SER A 400 2.52 3.27 15.50
CA SER A 400 3.10 1.93 15.67
C SER A 400 2.63 1.20 16.93
N ASP A 401 1.82 1.84 17.80
CA ASP A 401 1.45 1.37 19.14
C ASP A 401 2.68 0.89 19.94
N VAL A 402 3.73 1.71 19.94
CA VAL A 402 5.09 1.35 20.38
C VAL A 402 5.15 0.80 21.81
N THR A 403 4.27 1.27 22.70
CA THR A 403 4.21 0.77 24.09
C THR A 403 3.80 -0.69 24.20
N VAL A 404 3.08 -1.20 23.22
CA VAL A 404 2.62 -2.60 23.16
C VAL A 404 3.52 -3.43 22.24
N THR A 405 3.86 -2.88 21.05
CA THR A 405 4.57 -3.61 20.00
C THR A 405 6.08 -3.62 20.19
N GLY A 406 6.63 -2.65 20.91
CA GLY A 406 8.08 -2.44 20.99
C GLY A 406 8.71 -2.03 19.66
N ALA A 407 7.93 -1.49 18.73
CA ALA A 407 8.37 -1.14 17.39
C ALA A 407 9.64 -0.28 17.37
N ARG A 408 10.51 -0.58 16.43
CA ARG A 408 11.79 0.12 16.23
C ARG A 408 11.99 0.47 14.76
N VAL A 409 12.73 1.53 14.50
CA VAL A 409 13.22 1.88 13.18
C VAL A 409 14.32 0.91 12.77
N ILE A 410 14.25 0.37 11.56
CA ILE A 410 15.27 -0.49 10.99
C ILE A 410 16.23 0.37 10.15
N GLY A 411 17.26 0.92 10.79
CA GLY A 411 18.22 1.84 10.16
C GLY A 411 18.99 1.24 8.98
N ASP A 412 19.16 -0.08 8.96
CA ASP A 412 19.87 -0.76 7.88
C ASP A 412 19.14 -0.71 6.53
N LEU A 413 17.83 -0.46 6.52
CA LEU A 413 17.04 -0.32 5.30
C LEU A 413 17.23 1.04 4.61
N VAL A 414 17.76 2.04 5.31
CA VAL A 414 17.74 3.44 4.86
C VAL A 414 19.14 3.99 4.64
N SER A 415 19.29 4.93 3.68
CA SER A 415 20.59 5.48 3.28
C SER A 415 21.06 6.63 4.16
N ASN A 416 20.14 7.39 4.74
CA ASN A 416 20.42 8.57 5.54
C ASN A 416 19.76 8.45 6.92
N GLU A 417 20.48 8.86 7.97
CA GLU A 417 19.84 9.14 9.26
C GLU A 417 19.02 10.42 9.12
N VAL A 418 17.74 10.27 8.79
CA VAL A 418 16.80 11.39 8.91
C VAL A 418 16.59 11.63 10.40
N MET A 419 17.05 12.79 10.90
CA MET A 419 16.74 13.17 12.27
C MET A 419 15.25 13.51 12.31
N ALA A 420 14.46 12.66 12.97
CA ALA A 420 13.07 12.97 13.29
C ALA A 420 13.02 14.23 14.16
N VAL A 421 12.36 15.25 13.66
CA VAL A 421 12.22 16.56 14.32
C VAL A 421 11.20 16.49 15.45
#